data_5de6d607d1126d9617a8cb87c2a15138
#
_entry.id   5de6d607d1126d9617a8cb87c2a15138
#
_cell.length_a   1.000
_cell.length_b   1.000
_cell.length_c   1.000
_cell.angle_alpha   90.00
_cell.angle_beta   90.00
_cell.angle_gamma   90.00
#
_symmetry.space_group_name_H-M   'P 1'
#
loop_
_entity.id
_entity.type
_entity.pdbx_description
1 polymer ?
#
loop_
_entity_poly.entity_id
_entity_poly.type
_entity_poly.pdbx_seq_one_letter_code
_entity_poly.pdbx_strand_id
1 'polypeptide(L)'
;MSIRCLLATSLILSCLSAAPMRAAETVTSGVSVSRTTTYKTVAVNGLNIFYREAGPSNAPAILLLHGFPSSSRMFDTLIPLLADRYHLIAPDYPGFGNSEAPSPETFSYTFDAIADIVDGFTQAIHLNHYALYLQNYGGPVGYRVAVAHPERVTALIIQNAIAHEEGLGRLQAVRKGFWADRAANEDKYRAGLASLEVARLRHMNGSPHPERYNPDLWKDEAAFLARPGEADIQSDLFYDFRNNLAAFPAWQNWLRERRPPTLIVWGRYDPVFDVAEVTALRKDVPNAEVHLLDAGHFALDESASDVARLMRGFLGRLSHRAPKAMPKPISTHG
;
A
#
# COMPACT_ATOMS: atom_id res chain seq x y z
N MET A 1 79.49 -55.58 -26.53
CA MET A 1 79.18 -55.81 -25.10
C MET A 1 77.70 -55.98 -24.95
N SER A 2 77.27 -57.19 -24.51
CA SER A 2 75.94 -57.71 -24.47
C SER A 2 75.14 -57.12 -23.30
N ILE A 3 73.87 -56.82 -23.51
CA ILE A 3 72.86 -56.81 -22.43
C ILE A 3 71.56 -57.45 -22.91
N ARG A 4 71.17 -58.46 -22.19
CA ARG A 4 70.07 -59.35 -22.50
C ARG A 4 68.71 -58.69 -22.15
N CYS A 5 67.75 -58.96 -23.04
CA CYS A 5 66.33 -58.69 -22.89
C CYS A 5 65.67 -59.66 -21.88
N LEU A 6 64.93 -59.19 -20.97
CA LEU A 6 64.02 -59.97 -20.09
C LEU A 6 62.59 -59.47 -20.31
N LEU A 7 61.75 -60.35 -20.90
CA LEU A 7 60.31 -60.19 -21.03
C LEU A 7 59.65 -60.50 -19.66
N ALA A 8 58.88 -59.56 -19.16
CA ALA A 8 57.96 -59.78 -18.06
C ALA A 8 56.52 -59.64 -18.52
N THR A 9 55.79 -60.73 -18.52
CA THR A 9 54.35 -60.82 -18.86
C THR A 9 53.54 -60.33 -17.65
N SER A 10 52.85 -59.21 -17.76
CA SER A 10 51.91 -58.76 -16.72
C SER A 10 50.48 -59.08 -17.13
N LEU A 11 49.83 -59.91 -16.34
CA LEU A 11 48.39 -60.19 -16.35
C LEU A 11 47.64 -58.92 -15.91
N ILE A 12 46.76 -58.38 -16.80
CA ILE A 12 45.83 -57.32 -16.48
C ILE A 12 44.53 -57.91 -15.96
N LEU A 13 44.31 -57.81 -14.67
CA LEU A 13 43.02 -58.19 -14.02
C LEU A 13 42.07 -56.99 -14.16
N SER A 14 41.05 -57.10 -15.02
CA SER A 14 40.03 -56.08 -15.22
C SER A 14 39.01 -56.10 -14.05
N CYS A 15 39.13 -55.19 -13.11
CA CYS A 15 38.08 -54.91 -12.15
C CYS A 15 37.00 -54.06 -12.77
N LEU A 16 35.82 -54.63 -13.08
CA LEU A 16 34.61 -53.85 -13.36
C LEU A 16 34.12 -53.20 -12.04
N SER A 17 34.39 -51.92 -11.88
CA SER A 17 33.75 -51.12 -10.85
C SER A 17 32.38 -50.65 -11.36
N ALA A 18 31.31 -51.23 -10.76
CA ALA A 18 29.96 -50.72 -10.93
C ALA A 18 29.86 -49.34 -10.28
N ALA A 19 29.70 -48.28 -11.09
CA ALA A 19 29.40 -46.95 -10.57
C ALA A 19 27.98 -46.93 -9.99
N PRO A 20 27.75 -46.34 -8.80
CA PRO A 20 26.40 -46.19 -8.26
C PRO A 20 25.61 -45.27 -9.16
N MET A 21 24.44 -45.75 -9.62
CA MET A 21 23.45 -44.99 -10.37
C MET A 21 22.91 -43.89 -9.43
N ARG A 22 23.35 -42.67 -9.66
CA ARG A 22 22.87 -41.49 -8.94
C ARG A 22 21.40 -41.29 -9.33
N ALA A 23 20.51 -41.45 -8.33
CA ALA A 23 19.10 -41.14 -8.52
C ALA A 23 18.99 -39.68 -9.03
N ALA A 24 18.29 -39.49 -10.13
CA ALA A 24 17.97 -38.15 -10.64
C ALA A 24 17.11 -37.47 -9.58
N GLU A 25 17.66 -36.46 -8.93
CA GLU A 25 16.87 -35.53 -8.13
C GLU A 25 15.87 -34.86 -9.07
N THR A 26 14.59 -35.18 -8.88
CA THR A 26 13.49 -34.46 -9.51
C THR A 26 13.54 -33.03 -9.00
N VAL A 27 14.15 -32.13 -9.79
CA VAL A 27 14.01 -30.70 -9.61
C VAL A 27 12.55 -30.39 -9.87
N THR A 28 11.75 -30.36 -8.82
CA THR A 28 10.46 -29.69 -8.86
C THR A 28 10.75 -28.24 -9.23
N SER A 29 10.44 -27.86 -10.45
CA SER A 29 10.42 -26.47 -10.90
C SER A 29 9.38 -25.74 -10.05
N GLY A 30 9.79 -25.26 -8.87
CA GLY A 30 9.01 -24.30 -8.12
C GLY A 30 8.82 -23.09 -9.02
N VAL A 31 7.58 -22.79 -9.38
CA VAL A 31 7.24 -21.53 -10.07
C VAL A 31 7.85 -20.42 -9.21
N SER A 32 8.91 -19.78 -9.74
CA SER A 32 9.51 -18.63 -9.08
C SER A 32 8.45 -17.54 -9.07
N VAL A 33 7.80 -17.33 -7.93
CA VAL A 33 6.86 -16.24 -7.75
C VAL A 33 7.64 -14.95 -7.91
N SER A 34 7.38 -14.21 -8.98
CA SER A 34 8.04 -12.95 -9.23
C SER A 34 7.65 -11.96 -8.11
N ARG A 35 8.63 -11.56 -7.31
CA ARG A 35 8.47 -10.47 -6.31
C ARG A 35 8.78 -9.11 -6.93
N THR A 36 9.04 -9.06 -8.22
CA THR A 36 9.42 -7.85 -8.93
C THR A 36 8.22 -6.93 -9.06
N THR A 37 8.39 -5.70 -8.64
CA THR A 37 7.39 -4.64 -8.89
C THR A 37 7.44 -4.24 -10.35
N THR A 38 6.27 -4.21 -10.99
CA THR A 38 6.06 -3.67 -12.33
C THR A 38 5.37 -2.31 -12.25
N TYR A 39 5.67 -1.46 -13.22
CA TYR A 39 5.20 -0.08 -13.32
C TYR A 39 4.33 0.02 -14.56
N LYS A 40 3.07 0.37 -14.38
CA LYS A 40 2.06 0.30 -15.43
C LYS A 40 1.24 1.57 -15.46
N THR A 41 0.52 1.77 -16.55
CA THR A 41 -0.45 2.86 -16.73
C THR A 41 -1.71 2.29 -17.35
N VAL A 42 -2.86 2.77 -16.91
CA VAL A 42 -4.17 2.42 -17.47
C VAL A 42 -5.01 3.68 -17.63
N ALA A 43 -5.81 3.75 -18.70
CA ALA A 43 -6.73 4.86 -18.91
C ALA A 43 -8.00 4.67 -18.05
N VAL A 44 -8.35 5.70 -17.30
CA VAL A 44 -9.55 5.75 -16.45
C VAL A 44 -10.23 7.10 -16.66
N ASN A 45 -11.45 7.09 -17.15
CA ASN A 45 -12.23 8.32 -17.40
C ASN A 45 -11.47 9.39 -18.21
N GLY A 46 -10.63 8.95 -19.16
CA GLY A 46 -9.82 9.83 -20.01
C GLY A 46 -8.48 10.26 -19.40
N LEU A 47 -8.17 9.87 -18.17
CA LEU A 47 -6.89 10.14 -17.51
C LEU A 47 -5.99 8.91 -17.51
N ASN A 48 -4.67 9.11 -17.64
CA ASN A 48 -3.67 8.08 -17.52
C ASN A 48 -3.28 7.88 -16.04
N ILE A 49 -3.72 6.77 -15.45
CA ILE A 49 -3.45 6.43 -14.05
C ILE A 49 -2.28 5.45 -13.98
N PHE A 50 -1.19 5.91 -13.38
CA PHE A 50 -0.02 5.08 -13.10
C PHE A 50 -0.27 4.21 -11.87
N TYR A 51 0.29 3.01 -11.86
CA TYR A 51 0.27 2.14 -10.69
C TYR A 51 1.45 1.19 -10.61
N ARG A 52 1.79 0.80 -9.39
CA ARG A 52 2.71 -0.29 -9.10
C ARG A 52 1.93 -1.57 -8.89
N GLU A 53 2.46 -2.67 -9.43
CA GLU A 53 1.86 -3.99 -9.27
C GLU A 53 2.92 -5.05 -9.02
N ALA A 54 2.67 -5.96 -8.08
CA ALA A 54 3.57 -7.06 -7.76
C ALA A 54 2.81 -8.28 -7.23
N GLY A 55 3.44 -9.44 -7.33
CA GLY A 55 2.90 -10.71 -6.84
C GLY A 55 1.99 -11.42 -7.85
N PRO A 56 1.53 -12.65 -7.52
CA PRO A 56 0.71 -13.45 -8.42
C PRO A 56 -0.68 -12.84 -8.60
N SER A 57 -1.13 -12.65 -9.83
CA SER A 57 -2.44 -12.04 -10.15
C SER A 57 -3.65 -12.86 -9.65
N ASN A 58 -3.46 -14.14 -9.33
CA ASN A 58 -4.49 -15.01 -8.77
C ASN A 58 -4.42 -15.12 -7.23
N ALA A 59 -3.49 -14.41 -6.58
CA ALA A 59 -3.42 -14.35 -5.12
C ALA A 59 -4.44 -13.36 -4.56
N PRO A 60 -4.76 -13.44 -3.24
CA PRO A 60 -5.59 -12.42 -2.59
C PRO A 60 -5.02 -11.02 -2.81
N ALA A 61 -5.86 -10.10 -3.30
CA ALA A 61 -5.43 -8.77 -3.68
C ALA A 61 -5.43 -7.78 -2.52
N ILE A 62 -4.50 -6.84 -2.55
CA ILE A 62 -4.42 -5.70 -1.63
C ILE A 62 -4.32 -4.43 -2.48
N LEU A 63 -5.29 -3.55 -2.35
CA LEU A 63 -5.28 -2.21 -2.93
C LEU A 63 -4.66 -1.24 -1.91
N LEU A 64 -3.51 -0.67 -2.27
CA LEU A 64 -2.69 0.19 -1.41
C LEU A 64 -2.95 1.66 -1.77
N LEU A 65 -3.63 2.38 -0.89
CA LEU A 65 -4.04 3.77 -1.10
C LEU A 65 -3.15 4.72 -0.30
N HIS A 66 -2.35 5.50 -1.02
CA HIS A 66 -1.34 6.40 -0.47
C HIS A 66 -1.93 7.70 0.09
N GLY A 67 -1.11 8.43 0.84
CA GLY A 67 -1.43 9.75 1.38
C GLY A 67 -0.60 10.88 0.78
N PHE A 68 -0.91 12.09 1.24
CA PHE A 68 -0.19 13.31 0.93
C PHE A 68 1.11 13.42 1.77
N PRO A 69 2.20 13.91 1.21
CA PRO A 69 2.40 14.36 -0.18
C PRO A 69 3.02 13.27 -1.08
N SER A 70 2.94 12.03 -0.67
CA SER A 70 3.57 10.90 -1.35
C SER A 70 2.76 10.40 -2.56
N SER A 71 3.10 9.22 -3.04
CA SER A 71 2.45 8.50 -4.12
C SER A 71 2.49 7.00 -3.80
N SER A 72 2.16 6.12 -4.74
CA SER A 72 2.38 4.68 -4.59
C SER A 72 3.82 4.32 -4.21
N ARG A 73 4.78 5.23 -4.39
CA ARG A 73 6.17 5.07 -3.98
C ARG A 73 6.33 4.81 -2.47
N MET A 74 5.44 5.32 -1.63
CA MET A 74 5.50 5.04 -0.19
C MET A 74 5.42 3.55 0.15
N PHE A 75 4.95 2.72 -0.78
CA PHE A 75 4.84 1.28 -0.60
C PHE A 75 6.05 0.49 -1.14
N ASP A 76 7.10 1.16 -1.65
CA ASP A 76 8.26 0.50 -2.25
C ASP A 76 8.99 -0.44 -1.26
N THR A 77 8.99 -0.12 0.03
CA THR A 77 9.55 -0.97 1.08
C THR A 77 8.61 -2.11 1.49
N LEU A 78 7.29 -1.94 1.39
CA LEU A 78 6.28 -2.91 1.82
C LEU A 78 5.99 -3.96 0.73
N ILE A 79 5.87 -3.55 -0.53
CA ILE A 79 5.49 -4.42 -1.64
C ILE A 79 6.38 -5.67 -1.75
N PRO A 80 7.73 -5.58 -1.75
CA PRO A 80 8.59 -6.76 -1.86
C PRO A 80 8.44 -7.74 -0.69
N LEU A 81 8.02 -7.24 0.47
CA LEU A 81 7.82 -8.05 1.67
C LEU A 81 6.52 -8.88 1.64
N LEU A 82 5.60 -8.59 0.71
CA LEU A 82 4.29 -9.24 0.64
C LEU A 82 4.02 -9.94 -0.70
N ALA A 83 4.78 -9.59 -1.76
CA ALA A 83 4.54 -10.01 -3.15
C ALA A 83 4.70 -11.52 -3.41
N ASP A 84 5.20 -12.31 -2.46
CA ASP A 84 5.25 -13.76 -2.56
C ASP A 84 3.90 -14.45 -2.28
N ARG A 85 2.96 -13.74 -1.65
CA ARG A 85 1.66 -14.29 -1.20
C ARG A 85 0.45 -13.49 -1.62
N TYR A 86 0.61 -12.22 -1.95
CA TYR A 86 -0.48 -11.29 -2.24
C TYR A 86 -0.26 -10.61 -3.58
N HIS A 87 -1.36 -10.32 -4.26
CA HIS A 87 -1.39 -9.44 -5.42
C HIS A 87 -1.51 -8.00 -4.94
N LEU A 88 -0.46 -7.22 -5.08
CA LEU A 88 -0.34 -5.87 -4.56
C LEU A 88 -0.51 -4.86 -5.68
N ILE A 89 -1.40 -3.91 -5.49
CA ILE A 89 -1.73 -2.89 -6.48
C ILE A 89 -1.76 -1.54 -5.76
N ALA A 90 -0.96 -0.60 -6.22
CA ALA A 90 -0.82 0.74 -5.65
C ALA A 90 -0.93 1.80 -6.76
N PRO A 91 -2.10 2.41 -6.98
CA PRO A 91 -2.25 3.51 -7.92
C PRO A 91 -1.69 4.82 -7.37
N ASP A 92 -1.25 5.70 -8.26
CA ASP A 92 -1.09 7.13 -8.00
C ASP A 92 -2.40 7.83 -8.35
N TYR A 93 -2.89 8.71 -7.48
CA TYR A 93 -4.09 9.50 -7.79
C TYR A 93 -3.81 10.55 -8.88
N PRO A 94 -4.84 11.07 -9.59
CA PRO A 94 -4.67 12.25 -10.42
C PRO A 94 -3.97 13.37 -9.65
N GLY A 95 -3.00 14.02 -10.28
CA GLY A 95 -2.20 15.05 -9.61
C GLY A 95 -1.16 14.52 -8.62
N PHE A 96 -0.91 13.21 -8.56
CA PHE A 96 0.11 12.62 -7.71
C PHE A 96 1.06 11.70 -8.49
N GLY A 97 2.30 11.63 -8.02
CA GLY A 97 3.30 10.70 -8.51
C GLY A 97 3.51 10.77 -10.03
N ASN A 98 3.26 9.67 -10.71
CA ASN A 98 3.42 9.51 -12.16
C ASN A 98 2.07 9.46 -12.91
N SER A 99 0.95 9.64 -12.22
CA SER A 99 -0.35 9.80 -12.87
C SER A 99 -0.48 11.17 -13.53
N GLU A 100 -1.42 11.27 -14.45
CA GLU A 100 -1.75 12.51 -15.12
C GLU A 100 -2.24 13.56 -14.10
N ALA A 101 -1.83 14.81 -14.32
CA ALA A 101 -2.22 15.95 -13.48
C ALA A 101 -2.96 16.99 -14.35
N PRO A 102 -4.26 16.78 -14.63
CA PRO A 102 -5.05 17.75 -15.38
C PRO A 102 -5.14 19.08 -14.64
N SER A 103 -5.33 20.17 -15.39
CA SER A 103 -5.55 21.49 -14.79
C SER A 103 -6.77 21.48 -13.86
N PRO A 104 -6.73 22.17 -12.69
CA PRO A 104 -7.92 22.37 -11.85
C PRO A 104 -9.12 23.01 -12.56
N GLU A 105 -8.89 23.66 -13.70
CA GLU A 105 -9.97 24.19 -14.56
C GLU A 105 -10.75 23.07 -15.27
N THR A 106 -10.15 21.90 -15.48
CA THR A 106 -10.73 20.76 -16.22
C THR A 106 -11.03 19.56 -15.35
N PHE A 107 -10.39 19.45 -14.19
CA PHE A 107 -10.61 18.39 -13.23
C PHE A 107 -10.74 18.96 -11.81
N SER A 108 -11.87 18.69 -11.18
CA SER A 108 -12.13 19.15 -9.82
C SER A 108 -11.40 18.25 -8.81
N TYR A 109 -10.36 18.77 -8.17
CA TYR A 109 -9.59 18.03 -7.16
C TYR A 109 -10.33 17.96 -5.83
N THR A 110 -11.22 17.00 -5.73
CA THR A 110 -11.95 16.63 -4.50
C THR A 110 -11.72 15.18 -4.13
N PHE A 111 -11.93 14.82 -2.87
CA PHE A 111 -11.85 13.40 -2.45
C PHE A 111 -12.92 12.54 -3.11
N ASP A 112 -14.08 13.11 -3.44
CA ASP A 112 -15.11 12.41 -4.20
C ASP A 112 -14.61 12.07 -5.61
N ALA A 113 -14.08 13.06 -6.36
CA ALA A 113 -13.56 12.84 -7.70
C ALA A 113 -12.37 11.86 -7.72
N ILE A 114 -11.47 11.92 -6.74
CA ILE A 114 -10.37 10.96 -6.62
C ILE A 114 -10.90 9.54 -6.32
N ALA A 115 -11.91 9.42 -5.46
CA ALA A 115 -12.54 8.12 -5.17
C ALA A 115 -13.21 7.51 -6.41
N ASP A 116 -13.88 8.33 -7.23
CA ASP A 116 -14.48 7.92 -8.51
C ASP A 116 -13.41 7.41 -9.50
N ILE A 117 -12.24 8.08 -9.55
CA ILE A 117 -11.12 7.61 -10.37
C ILE A 117 -10.55 6.28 -9.82
N VAL A 118 -10.41 6.12 -8.51
CA VAL A 118 -9.94 4.87 -7.90
C VAL A 118 -10.95 3.74 -8.14
N ASP A 119 -12.26 4.01 -8.06
CA ASP A 119 -13.28 3.02 -8.41
C ASP A 119 -13.17 2.61 -9.89
N GLY A 120 -13.13 3.58 -10.80
CA GLY A 120 -12.93 3.33 -12.24
C GLY A 120 -11.63 2.58 -12.53
N PHE A 121 -10.55 2.88 -11.78
CA PHE A 121 -9.28 2.17 -11.86
C PHE A 121 -9.45 0.69 -11.51
N THR A 122 -10.12 0.36 -10.39
CA THR A 122 -10.35 -1.03 -10.00
C THR A 122 -11.14 -1.80 -11.06
N GLN A 123 -12.12 -1.13 -11.71
CA GLN A 123 -12.90 -1.71 -12.81
C GLN A 123 -12.02 -1.94 -14.05
N ALA A 124 -11.21 -0.95 -14.43
CA ALA A 124 -10.36 -1.01 -15.62
C ALA A 124 -9.32 -2.15 -15.56
N ILE A 125 -8.84 -2.49 -14.36
CA ILE A 125 -7.91 -3.61 -14.15
C ILE A 125 -8.61 -4.90 -13.69
N HIS A 126 -9.94 -4.95 -13.70
CA HIS A 126 -10.76 -6.09 -13.27
C HIS A 126 -10.51 -6.56 -11.83
N LEU A 127 -10.25 -5.63 -10.92
CA LEU A 127 -10.01 -5.88 -9.51
C LEU A 127 -11.32 -5.85 -8.72
N ASN A 128 -11.95 -7.02 -8.56
CA ASN A 128 -13.31 -7.13 -8.01
C ASN A 128 -13.36 -7.31 -6.48
N HIS A 129 -12.33 -7.89 -5.86
CA HIS A 129 -12.25 -8.11 -4.42
C HIS A 129 -10.85 -7.84 -3.91
N TYR A 130 -10.71 -7.06 -2.85
CA TYR A 130 -9.43 -6.67 -2.31
C TYR A 130 -9.50 -6.31 -0.83
N ALA A 131 -8.40 -6.48 -0.12
CA ALA A 131 -8.19 -5.79 1.14
C ALA A 131 -7.77 -4.35 0.83
N LEU A 132 -8.31 -3.37 1.56
CA LEU A 132 -7.92 -1.96 1.45
C LEU A 132 -6.84 -1.63 2.47
N TYR A 133 -5.72 -1.08 2.00
CA TYR A 133 -4.73 -0.42 2.84
C TYR A 133 -4.93 1.09 2.75
N LEU A 134 -5.18 1.73 3.89
CA LEU A 134 -5.52 3.13 4.00
C LEU A 134 -4.42 3.88 4.76
N GLN A 135 -3.81 4.89 4.12
CA GLN A 135 -2.88 5.81 4.78
C GLN A 135 -3.23 7.24 4.43
N ASN A 136 -3.36 8.12 5.43
CA ASN A 136 -3.60 9.56 5.28
C ASN A 136 -4.76 9.86 4.30
N TYR A 137 -4.52 10.46 3.11
CA TYR A 137 -5.55 10.69 2.07
C TYR A 137 -6.14 9.38 1.52
N GLY A 138 -5.41 8.27 1.62
CA GLY A 138 -5.97 6.95 1.33
C GLY A 138 -7.16 6.58 2.20
N GLY A 139 -7.30 7.16 3.41
CA GLY A 139 -8.47 7.02 4.25
C GLY A 139 -9.73 7.55 3.58
N PRO A 140 -9.87 8.87 3.36
CA PRO A 140 -11.06 9.45 2.74
C PRO A 140 -11.37 8.87 1.35
N VAL A 141 -10.36 8.52 0.54
CA VAL A 141 -10.55 7.85 -0.75
C VAL A 141 -11.11 6.44 -0.54
N GLY A 142 -10.45 5.63 0.27
CA GLY A 142 -10.82 4.23 0.46
C GLY A 142 -12.14 4.04 1.19
N TYR A 143 -12.49 4.89 2.16
CA TYR A 143 -13.82 4.83 2.81
C TYR A 143 -14.95 5.14 1.84
N ARG A 144 -14.75 6.10 0.90
CA ARG A 144 -15.76 6.36 -0.16
C ARG A 144 -15.96 5.15 -1.06
N VAL A 145 -14.87 4.55 -1.53
CA VAL A 145 -14.92 3.32 -2.33
C VAL A 145 -15.58 2.18 -1.55
N ALA A 146 -15.27 2.04 -0.26
CA ALA A 146 -15.84 1.00 0.59
C ALA A 146 -17.34 1.19 0.86
N VAL A 147 -17.80 2.42 1.01
CA VAL A 147 -19.23 2.71 1.17
C VAL A 147 -19.98 2.48 -0.14
N ALA A 148 -19.41 2.87 -1.28
CA ALA A 148 -20.02 2.67 -2.60
C ALA A 148 -20.07 1.20 -3.01
N HIS A 149 -19.02 0.42 -2.69
CA HIS A 149 -18.85 -0.97 -3.11
C HIS A 149 -18.46 -1.89 -1.94
N PRO A 150 -19.33 -2.02 -0.93
CA PRO A 150 -19.00 -2.76 0.29
C PRO A 150 -18.72 -4.25 0.06
N GLU A 151 -19.24 -4.83 -1.03
CA GLU A 151 -19.04 -6.22 -1.43
C GLU A 151 -17.62 -6.51 -1.93
N ARG A 152 -16.89 -5.48 -2.36
CA ARG A 152 -15.52 -5.66 -2.88
C ARG A 152 -14.47 -5.68 -1.78
N VAL A 153 -14.79 -5.13 -0.59
CA VAL A 153 -13.83 -4.99 0.51
C VAL A 153 -13.80 -6.25 1.35
N THR A 154 -12.68 -6.96 1.31
CA THR A 154 -12.48 -8.22 2.06
C THR A 154 -11.90 -8.00 3.45
N ALA A 155 -11.13 -6.94 3.64
CA ALA A 155 -10.55 -6.52 4.91
C ALA A 155 -10.08 -5.06 4.85
N LEU A 156 -9.83 -4.45 6.01
CA LEU A 156 -9.18 -3.15 6.13
C LEU A 156 -7.82 -3.29 6.82
N ILE A 157 -6.84 -2.56 6.30
CA ILE A 157 -5.58 -2.26 6.98
C ILE A 157 -5.51 -0.74 7.10
N ILE A 158 -5.57 -0.22 8.33
CA ILE A 158 -5.61 1.23 8.59
C ILE A 158 -4.29 1.65 9.21
N GLN A 159 -3.52 2.45 8.47
CA GLN A 159 -2.30 3.07 8.95
C GLN A 159 -2.49 4.59 8.99
N ASN A 160 -2.55 5.17 10.19
CA ASN A 160 -2.60 6.64 10.36
C ASN A 160 -3.58 7.33 9.39
N ALA A 161 -4.82 6.82 9.33
CA ALA A 161 -5.93 7.34 8.54
C ALA A 161 -7.19 7.43 9.41
N ILE A 162 -7.95 8.51 9.28
CA ILE A 162 -9.04 8.86 10.19
C ILE A 162 -10.42 8.74 9.55
N ALA A 163 -11.40 8.41 10.38
CA ALA A 163 -12.84 8.41 10.10
C ALA A 163 -13.65 9.13 11.21
N HIS A 164 -12.95 9.75 12.18
CA HIS A 164 -13.56 10.42 13.33
C HIS A 164 -12.89 11.77 13.59
N GLU A 165 -13.63 12.67 14.25
CA GLU A 165 -13.10 13.97 14.64
C GLU A 165 -11.99 13.85 15.71
N GLU A 166 -12.04 12.82 16.55
CA GLU A 166 -11.02 12.50 17.55
C GLU A 166 -9.64 12.34 16.96
N GLY A 167 -9.58 11.88 15.69
CA GLY A 167 -8.33 11.69 14.94
C GLY A 167 -7.74 12.95 14.32
N LEU A 168 -8.43 14.09 14.32
CA LEU A 168 -8.00 15.30 13.60
C LEU A 168 -6.70 15.92 14.13
N GLY A 169 -6.34 15.65 15.38
CA GLY A 169 -5.06 16.03 15.97
C GLY A 169 -4.77 17.52 16.06
N ARG A 170 -3.50 17.84 16.29
CA ARG A 170 -3.04 19.22 16.55
C ARG A 170 -3.17 20.16 15.35
N LEU A 171 -3.17 19.61 14.13
CA LEU A 171 -3.31 20.42 12.91
C LEU A 171 -4.75 20.87 12.64
N GLN A 172 -5.71 20.48 13.48
CA GLN A 172 -7.13 20.86 13.29
C GLN A 172 -7.31 22.39 13.29
N ALA A 173 -6.62 23.11 14.16
CA ALA A 173 -6.71 24.58 14.20
C ALA A 173 -6.21 25.24 12.90
N VAL A 174 -5.10 24.72 12.33
CA VAL A 174 -4.56 25.20 11.03
C VAL A 174 -5.53 24.90 9.90
N ARG A 175 -6.09 23.69 9.88
CA ARG A 175 -7.09 23.30 8.88
C ARG A 175 -8.34 24.17 8.97
N LYS A 176 -8.91 24.35 10.16
CA LYS A 176 -10.09 25.19 10.37
C LYS A 176 -9.85 26.64 9.96
N GLY A 177 -8.69 27.21 10.24
CA GLY A 177 -8.32 28.56 9.79
C GLY A 177 -8.29 28.67 8.26
N PHE A 178 -7.69 27.69 7.58
CA PHE A 178 -7.65 27.64 6.11
C PHE A 178 -9.05 27.47 5.50
N TRP A 179 -9.89 26.60 6.08
CA TRP A 179 -11.25 26.36 5.60
C TRP A 179 -12.18 27.55 5.82
N ALA A 180 -11.99 28.29 6.90
CA ALA A 180 -12.80 29.49 7.20
C ALA A 180 -12.49 30.65 6.25
N ASP A 181 -11.22 30.83 5.90
CA ASP A 181 -10.76 31.88 5.00
C ASP A 181 -9.58 31.38 4.14
N ARG A 182 -9.93 30.70 3.05
CA ARG A 182 -8.94 30.17 2.10
C ARG A 182 -8.11 31.30 1.51
N ALA A 183 -8.75 32.39 1.08
CA ALA A 183 -8.08 33.47 0.37
C ALA A 183 -6.99 34.15 1.24
N ALA A 184 -7.24 34.33 2.52
CA ALA A 184 -6.26 34.92 3.44
C ALA A 184 -5.09 33.96 3.81
N ASN A 185 -5.27 32.65 3.65
CA ASN A 185 -4.30 31.63 4.12
C ASN A 185 -3.60 30.87 2.99
N GLU A 186 -4.08 30.99 1.74
CA GLU A 186 -3.63 30.16 0.62
C GLU A 186 -2.17 30.39 0.25
N ASP A 187 -1.73 31.63 0.15
CA ASP A 187 -0.33 31.96 -0.19
C ASP A 187 0.65 31.37 0.84
N LYS A 188 0.31 31.45 2.11
CA LYS A 188 1.12 30.86 3.19
C LYS A 188 1.16 29.34 3.08
N TYR A 189 0.02 28.71 2.75
CA TYR A 189 -0.05 27.27 2.55
C TYR A 189 0.82 26.84 1.37
N ARG A 190 0.67 27.49 0.22
CA ARG A 190 1.43 27.23 -1.00
C ARG A 190 2.93 27.39 -0.81
N ALA A 191 3.35 28.46 -0.14
CA ALA A 191 4.77 28.69 0.17
C ALA A 191 5.41 27.58 1.00
N GLY A 192 4.63 26.92 1.87
CA GLY A 192 5.11 25.81 2.68
C GLY A 192 5.20 24.47 1.92
N LEU A 193 4.50 24.30 0.79
CA LEU A 193 4.42 23.01 0.11
C LEU A 193 5.76 22.54 -0.46
N ALA A 194 6.44 23.39 -1.24
CA ALA A 194 7.68 23.04 -1.94
C ALA A 194 8.94 23.20 -1.08
N SER A 195 8.81 23.50 0.20
CA SER A 195 9.95 23.63 1.11
C SER A 195 10.54 22.27 1.44
N LEU A 196 11.82 22.05 1.10
CA LEU A 196 12.56 20.84 1.43
C LEU A 196 12.58 20.57 2.94
N GLU A 197 12.73 21.61 3.75
CA GLU A 197 12.72 21.49 5.21
C GLU A 197 11.33 21.08 5.72
N VAL A 198 10.25 21.65 5.17
CA VAL A 198 8.89 21.24 5.52
C VAL A 198 8.63 19.80 5.10
N ALA A 199 9.08 19.38 3.91
CA ALA A 199 8.99 18.00 3.46
C ALA A 199 9.74 17.06 4.41
N ARG A 200 10.98 17.37 4.78
CA ARG A 200 11.77 16.62 5.75
C ARG A 200 11.05 16.49 7.10
N LEU A 201 10.51 17.58 7.62
CA LEU A 201 9.79 17.59 8.90
C LEU A 201 8.50 16.78 8.86
N ARG A 202 7.81 16.69 7.71
CA ARG A 202 6.61 15.83 7.56
C ARG A 202 6.94 14.36 7.85
N HIS A 203 8.10 13.88 7.40
CA HIS A 203 8.53 12.51 7.65
C HIS A 203 9.03 12.31 9.08
N MET A 204 9.92 13.16 9.54
CA MET A 204 10.72 12.93 10.74
C MET A 204 10.07 13.46 12.03
N ASN A 205 9.14 14.44 11.92
CA ASN A 205 8.56 15.07 13.11
C ASN A 205 7.72 14.06 13.90
N GLY A 206 8.02 13.95 15.19
CA GLY A 206 7.38 12.99 16.09
C GLY A 206 8.02 11.60 16.08
N SER A 207 8.87 11.24 15.12
CA SER A 207 9.57 9.97 15.14
C SER A 207 10.65 9.92 16.22
N PRO A 208 10.73 8.82 17.00
CA PRO A 208 11.84 8.59 17.92
C PRO A 208 13.14 8.15 17.22
N HIS A 209 13.07 7.80 15.92
CA HIS A 209 14.16 7.22 15.14
C HIS A 209 14.41 7.95 13.83
N PRO A 210 14.76 9.27 13.88
CA PRO A 210 14.96 10.06 12.68
C PRO A 210 16.07 9.53 11.76
N GLU A 211 17.02 8.75 12.29
CA GLU A 211 18.11 8.12 11.55
C GLU A 211 17.66 6.98 10.63
N ARG A 212 16.42 6.48 10.76
CA ARG A 212 15.87 5.40 9.92
C ARG A 212 15.27 5.89 8.62
N TYR A 213 15.06 7.20 8.49
CA TYR A 213 14.43 7.77 7.30
C TYR A 213 15.43 7.91 6.16
N ASN A 214 15.07 7.41 5.00
CA ASN A 214 15.82 7.66 3.78
C ASN A 214 15.65 9.12 3.35
N PRO A 215 16.72 9.92 3.25
CA PRO A 215 16.63 11.32 2.88
C PRO A 215 16.13 11.57 1.45
N ASP A 216 16.09 10.56 0.60
CA ASP A 216 15.58 10.69 -0.77
C ASP A 216 14.06 10.81 -0.79
N LEU A 217 13.35 10.36 0.26
CA LEU A 217 11.90 10.45 0.36
C LEU A 217 11.41 11.90 0.24
N TRP A 218 11.88 12.76 1.13
CA TRP A 218 11.44 14.18 1.12
C TRP A 218 12.02 15.00 -0.01
N LYS A 219 13.15 14.60 -0.60
CA LYS A 219 13.67 15.24 -1.83
C LYS A 219 12.75 15.02 -3.01
N ASP A 220 12.28 13.79 -3.19
CA ASP A 220 11.33 13.44 -4.24
C ASP A 220 9.99 14.14 -4.04
N GLU A 221 9.50 14.19 -2.79
CA GLU A 221 8.25 14.87 -2.48
C GLU A 221 8.35 16.38 -2.70
N ALA A 222 9.46 17.00 -2.30
CA ALA A 222 9.71 18.42 -2.58
C ALA A 222 9.78 18.69 -4.09
N ALA A 223 10.42 17.81 -4.86
CA ALA A 223 10.49 17.92 -6.32
C ALA A 223 9.11 17.74 -6.97
N PHE A 224 8.30 16.83 -6.45
CA PHE A 224 6.91 16.63 -6.87
C PHE A 224 6.08 17.88 -6.59
N LEU A 225 6.10 18.39 -5.38
CA LEU A 225 5.32 19.57 -4.97
C LEU A 225 5.76 20.88 -5.65
N ALA A 226 6.97 20.91 -6.22
CA ALA A 226 7.48 22.04 -7.00
C ALA A 226 7.05 22.03 -8.47
N ARG A 227 6.30 21.01 -8.93
CA ARG A 227 5.79 20.97 -10.32
C ARG A 227 4.81 22.11 -10.59
N PRO A 228 4.78 22.65 -11.82
CA PRO A 228 3.77 23.62 -12.21
C PRO A 228 2.35 23.12 -11.96
N GLY A 229 1.51 23.93 -11.34
CA GLY A 229 0.11 23.60 -11.01
C GLY A 229 -0.07 22.74 -9.73
N GLU A 230 0.98 22.13 -9.20
CA GLU A 230 0.87 21.24 -8.05
C GLU A 230 0.38 21.95 -6.79
N ALA A 231 0.82 23.17 -6.57
CA ALA A 231 0.38 23.97 -5.42
C ALA A 231 -1.14 24.26 -5.45
N ASP A 232 -1.72 24.42 -6.65
CA ASP A 232 -3.16 24.61 -6.81
C ASP A 232 -3.92 23.32 -6.47
N ILE A 233 -3.48 22.21 -7.03
CA ILE A 233 -4.03 20.87 -6.78
C ILE A 233 -4.06 20.58 -5.27
N GLN A 234 -2.93 20.77 -4.61
CA GLN A 234 -2.81 20.46 -3.19
C GLN A 234 -3.60 21.45 -2.31
N SER A 235 -3.73 22.72 -2.75
CA SER A 235 -4.57 23.70 -2.08
C SER A 235 -6.06 23.33 -2.18
N ASP A 236 -6.51 22.85 -3.34
CA ASP A 236 -7.88 22.38 -3.54
C ASP A 236 -8.20 21.18 -2.64
N LEU A 237 -7.33 20.17 -2.61
CA LEU A 237 -7.51 18.99 -1.76
C LEU A 237 -7.48 19.34 -0.27
N PHE A 238 -6.59 20.25 0.15
CA PHE A 238 -6.53 20.68 1.55
C PHE A 238 -7.81 21.45 1.94
N TYR A 239 -8.37 22.21 1.02
CA TYR A 239 -9.66 22.87 1.22
C TYR A 239 -10.82 21.90 1.22
N ASP A 240 -10.82 20.92 0.29
CA ASP A 240 -11.86 19.89 0.19
C ASP A 240 -11.86 18.94 1.38
N PHE A 241 -10.74 18.82 2.12
CA PHE A 241 -10.65 17.93 3.29
C PHE A 241 -11.77 18.19 4.33
N ARG A 242 -12.32 19.41 4.41
CA ARG A 242 -13.48 19.72 5.26
C ARG A 242 -14.71 18.86 4.95
N ASN A 243 -14.88 18.47 3.68
CA ASN A 243 -16.00 17.63 3.24
C ASN A 243 -15.87 16.19 3.75
N ASN A 244 -14.66 15.75 4.15
CA ASN A 244 -14.48 14.46 4.79
C ASN A 244 -15.15 14.41 6.18
N LEU A 245 -15.16 15.53 6.92
CA LEU A 245 -15.82 15.59 8.22
C LEU A 245 -17.33 15.37 8.07
N ALA A 246 -17.94 15.92 7.02
CA ALA A 246 -19.34 15.69 6.69
C ALA A 246 -19.63 14.23 6.28
N ALA A 247 -18.63 13.54 5.72
CA ALA A 247 -18.74 12.13 5.30
C ALA A 247 -18.44 11.13 6.44
N PHE A 248 -17.79 11.52 7.54
CA PHE A 248 -17.46 10.64 8.67
C PHE A 248 -18.64 9.82 9.18
N PRO A 249 -19.87 10.38 9.40
CA PRO A 249 -20.99 9.58 9.86
C PRO A 249 -21.36 8.41 8.94
N ALA A 250 -21.24 8.58 7.63
CA ALA A 250 -21.52 7.50 6.67
C ALA A 250 -20.43 6.41 6.73
N TRP A 251 -19.14 6.77 6.87
CA TRP A 251 -18.04 5.82 7.02
C TRP A 251 -18.13 5.03 8.32
N GLN A 252 -18.41 5.71 9.44
CA GLN A 252 -18.63 5.10 10.75
C GLN A 252 -19.82 4.15 10.74
N ASN A 253 -20.93 4.54 10.08
CA ASN A 253 -22.09 3.66 9.93
C ASN A 253 -21.73 2.40 9.14
N TRP A 254 -21.02 2.55 8.01
CA TRP A 254 -20.55 1.42 7.23
C TRP A 254 -19.65 0.49 8.06
N LEU A 255 -18.72 1.03 8.85
CA LEU A 255 -17.84 0.26 9.75
C LEU A 255 -18.67 -0.55 10.78
N ARG A 256 -19.67 0.07 11.40
CA ARG A 256 -20.54 -0.57 12.42
C ARG A 256 -21.43 -1.67 11.82
N GLU A 257 -21.98 -1.43 10.64
CA GLU A 257 -22.89 -2.37 9.98
C GLU A 257 -22.16 -3.56 9.37
N ARG A 258 -21.07 -3.29 8.62
CA ARG A 258 -20.33 -4.31 7.89
C ARG A 258 -19.32 -5.05 8.73
N ARG A 259 -18.76 -4.39 9.73
CA ARG A 259 -17.72 -4.93 10.63
C ARG A 259 -16.64 -5.69 9.87
N PRO A 260 -16.02 -5.06 8.84
CA PRO A 260 -15.01 -5.75 8.05
C PRO A 260 -13.89 -6.22 8.96
N PRO A 261 -13.25 -7.36 8.67
CA PRO A 261 -12.00 -7.71 9.34
C PRO A 261 -11.02 -6.55 9.23
N THR A 262 -10.52 -6.05 10.36
CA THR A 262 -9.73 -4.82 10.42
C THR A 262 -8.44 -5.02 11.19
N LEU A 263 -7.33 -4.61 10.58
CA LEU A 263 -6.01 -4.44 11.21
C LEU A 263 -5.71 -2.94 11.29
N ILE A 264 -5.44 -2.44 12.48
CA ILE A 264 -4.99 -1.07 12.72
C ILE A 264 -3.51 -1.13 13.09
N VAL A 265 -2.67 -0.52 12.25
CA VAL A 265 -1.25 -0.30 12.50
C VAL A 265 -1.03 1.20 12.61
N TRP A 266 -0.67 1.71 13.77
CA TRP A 266 -0.66 3.13 14.02
C TRP A 266 0.69 3.60 14.58
N GLY A 267 1.36 4.51 13.89
CA GLY A 267 2.54 5.19 14.41
C GLY A 267 2.12 6.11 15.56
N ARG A 268 2.49 5.73 16.79
CA ARG A 268 2.01 6.40 18.02
C ARG A 268 2.47 7.84 18.19
N TYR A 269 3.53 8.22 17.47
CA TYR A 269 4.12 9.56 17.52
C TYR A 269 3.67 10.45 16.37
N ASP A 270 2.57 10.09 15.69
CA ASP A 270 2.02 10.86 14.59
C ASP A 270 1.72 12.32 14.99
N PRO A 271 2.37 13.34 14.37
CA PRO A 271 2.07 14.73 14.63
C PRO A 271 0.86 15.25 13.84
N VAL A 272 0.35 14.47 12.86
CA VAL A 272 -0.71 14.85 11.92
C VAL A 272 -2.08 14.42 12.41
N PHE A 273 -2.19 13.15 12.82
CA PHE A 273 -3.42 12.53 13.33
C PHE A 273 -3.23 11.99 14.74
N ASP A 274 -4.25 12.19 15.57
CA ASP A 274 -4.20 11.79 16.97
C ASP A 274 -4.48 10.29 17.11
N VAL A 275 -3.74 9.63 17.99
CA VAL A 275 -3.92 8.22 18.34
C VAL A 275 -5.28 7.92 18.99
N ALA A 276 -6.02 8.94 19.44
CA ALA A 276 -7.40 8.81 19.89
C ALA A 276 -8.33 8.21 18.83
N GLU A 277 -7.99 8.38 17.55
CA GLU A 277 -8.67 7.70 16.43
C GLU A 277 -8.74 6.18 16.61
N VAL A 278 -7.67 5.56 17.09
CA VAL A 278 -7.62 4.11 17.32
C VAL A 278 -8.71 3.66 18.30
N THR A 279 -8.95 4.48 19.34
CA THR A 279 -10.02 4.20 20.32
C THR A 279 -11.39 4.40 19.69
N ALA A 280 -11.56 5.42 18.84
CA ALA A 280 -12.82 5.68 18.14
C ALA A 280 -13.12 4.56 17.12
N LEU A 281 -12.16 4.17 16.30
CA LEU A 281 -12.28 3.05 15.36
C LEU A 281 -12.66 1.74 16.07
N ARG A 282 -12.11 1.47 17.25
CA ARG A 282 -12.47 0.27 18.02
C ARG A 282 -13.89 0.27 18.56
N LYS A 283 -14.54 1.42 18.71
CA LYS A 283 -15.97 1.47 19.04
C LYS A 283 -16.80 0.99 17.84
N ASP A 284 -16.40 1.35 16.63
CA ASP A 284 -17.14 0.98 15.42
C ASP A 284 -16.83 -0.46 14.96
N VAL A 285 -15.57 -0.89 15.09
CA VAL A 285 -15.11 -2.26 14.76
C VAL A 285 -14.42 -2.92 15.99
N PRO A 286 -15.19 -3.40 16.97
CA PRO A 286 -14.67 -3.89 18.26
C PRO A 286 -13.67 -5.05 18.13
N ASN A 287 -13.75 -5.82 17.05
CA ASN A 287 -12.88 -6.97 16.79
C ASN A 287 -11.62 -6.58 15.99
N ALA A 288 -11.35 -5.30 15.78
CA ALA A 288 -10.14 -4.85 15.12
C ALA A 288 -8.89 -5.26 15.90
N GLU A 289 -7.93 -5.83 15.18
CA GLU A 289 -6.57 -6.08 15.69
C GLU A 289 -5.80 -4.75 15.69
N VAL A 290 -5.19 -4.37 16.81
CA VAL A 290 -4.54 -3.07 16.97
C VAL A 290 -3.09 -3.23 17.36
N HIS A 291 -2.21 -2.54 16.64
CA HIS A 291 -0.78 -2.45 16.94
C HIS A 291 -0.32 -0.99 16.88
N LEU A 292 0.13 -0.48 18.02
CA LEU A 292 0.78 0.82 18.10
C LEU A 292 2.26 0.63 17.81
N LEU A 293 2.71 1.19 16.69
CA LEU A 293 4.10 1.12 16.24
C LEU A 293 4.93 2.23 16.89
N ASP A 294 6.19 1.95 17.10
CA ASP A 294 7.17 2.94 17.55
C ASP A 294 7.67 3.77 16.36
N ALA A 295 6.76 4.52 15.76
CA ALA A 295 6.92 5.24 14.51
C ALA A 295 6.08 6.53 14.48
N GLY A 296 6.39 7.41 13.53
CA GLY A 296 5.63 8.63 13.21
C GLY A 296 4.49 8.39 12.21
N HIS A 297 4.11 9.47 11.50
CA HIS A 297 3.01 9.45 10.52
C HIS A 297 3.28 8.52 9.32
N PHE A 298 4.52 8.50 8.83
CA PHE A 298 4.97 7.64 7.73
C PHE A 298 5.57 6.35 8.27
N ALA A 299 4.76 5.58 9.00
CA ALA A 299 5.23 4.39 9.72
C ALA A 299 5.92 3.35 8.81
N LEU A 300 5.64 3.31 7.50
CA LEU A 300 6.33 2.42 6.56
C LEU A 300 7.81 2.77 6.35
N ASP A 301 8.19 4.03 6.53
CA ASP A 301 9.59 4.44 6.36
C ASP A 301 10.49 3.82 7.44
N GLU A 302 9.91 3.60 8.64
CA GLU A 302 10.63 3.07 9.81
C GLU A 302 10.35 1.59 10.08
N SER A 303 9.13 1.14 9.79
CA SER A 303 8.58 -0.11 10.34
C SER A 303 7.94 -1.02 9.27
N ALA A 304 8.33 -0.91 7.98
CA ALA A 304 7.73 -1.72 6.90
C ALA A 304 7.76 -3.23 7.18
N SER A 305 8.86 -3.74 7.76
CA SER A 305 9.00 -5.17 8.09
C SER A 305 8.01 -5.61 9.17
N ASP A 306 7.77 -4.78 10.19
CA ASP A 306 6.79 -5.08 11.23
C ASP A 306 5.36 -5.02 10.68
N VAL A 307 5.05 -4.00 9.87
CA VAL A 307 3.75 -3.89 9.18
C VAL A 307 3.51 -5.11 8.30
N ALA A 308 4.49 -5.52 7.48
CA ALA A 308 4.39 -6.71 6.64
C ALA A 308 4.14 -7.99 7.45
N ARG A 309 4.85 -8.17 8.57
CA ARG A 309 4.68 -9.31 9.48
C ARG A 309 3.27 -9.35 10.07
N LEU A 310 2.75 -8.20 10.52
CA LEU A 310 1.41 -8.05 11.07
C LEU A 310 0.35 -8.34 10.02
N MET A 311 0.49 -7.77 8.80
CA MET A 311 -0.41 -8.03 7.68
C MET A 311 -0.44 -9.50 7.28
N ARG A 312 0.72 -10.17 7.19
CA ARG A 312 0.81 -11.61 6.90
C ARG A 312 0.07 -12.46 7.95
N GLY A 313 0.27 -12.15 9.24
CA GLY A 313 -0.43 -12.83 10.33
C GLY A 313 -1.94 -12.62 10.26
N PHE A 314 -2.38 -11.37 10.11
CA PHE A 314 -3.78 -11.00 10.04
C PHE A 314 -4.50 -11.61 8.83
N LEU A 315 -4.03 -11.33 7.61
CA LEU A 315 -4.64 -11.80 6.36
C LEU A 315 -4.55 -13.33 6.23
N GLY A 316 -3.46 -13.96 6.72
CA GLY A 316 -3.32 -15.41 6.74
C GLY A 316 -4.41 -16.09 7.56
N ARG A 317 -4.81 -15.51 8.70
CA ARG A 317 -5.94 -16.04 9.50
C ARG A 317 -7.28 -15.94 8.80
N LEU A 318 -7.49 -14.92 7.97
CA LEU A 318 -8.72 -14.76 7.19
C LEU A 318 -8.86 -15.82 6.10
N SER A 319 -7.78 -16.13 5.39
CA SER A 319 -7.77 -17.16 4.33
C SER A 319 -8.07 -18.56 4.87
N HIS A 320 -7.70 -18.86 6.12
CA HIS A 320 -8.01 -20.13 6.76
C HIS A 320 -9.47 -20.23 7.27
N ARG A 321 -10.16 -19.11 7.43
CA ARG A 321 -11.58 -19.07 7.87
C ARG A 321 -12.57 -19.10 6.72
N ALA A 322 -12.16 -18.78 5.50
CA ALA A 322 -13.00 -18.94 4.31
C ALA A 322 -13.31 -20.43 4.11
N PRO A 323 -14.60 -20.86 3.90
CA PRO A 323 -14.92 -22.24 3.59
C PRO A 323 -14.10 -22.66 2.36
N LYS A 324 -13.37 -23.78 2.45
CA LYS A 324 -12.74 -24.40 1.27
C LYS A 324 -13.84 -24.57 0.23
N ALA A 325 -13.71 -23.93 -0.93
CA ALA A 325 -14.62 -24.15 -2.04
C ALA A 325 -14.74 -25.67 -2.27
N MET A 326 -15.98 -26.20 -2.21
CA MET A 326 -16.23 -27.61 -2.48
C MET A 326 -15.71 -27.94 -3.88
N PRO A 327 -14.99 -29.05 -4.07
CA PRO A 327 -14.57 -29.48 -5.39
C PRO A 327 -15.82 -29.60 -6.28
N LYS A 328 -15.75 -29.07 -7.50
CA LYS A 328 -16.83 -29.23 -8.49
C LYS A 328 -17.14 -30.72 -8.62
N PRO A 329 -18.42 -31.14 -8.67
CA PRO A 329 -18.77 -32.53 -8.88
C PRO A 329 -18.17 -32.98 -10.20
N ILE A 330 -17.51 -34.13 -10.19
CA ILE A 330 -16.97 -34.80 -11.38
C ILE A 330 -18.18 -35.10 -12.25
N SER A 331 -18.27 -34.48 -13.43
CA SER A 331 -19.27 -34.80 -14.42
C SER A 331 -19.00 -36.23 -14.93
N THR A 332 -19.73 -37.20 -14.44
CA THR A 332 -19.79 -38.56 -15.04
C THR A 332 -20.68 -38.45 -16.25
N HIS A 333 -20.09 -38.23 -17.42
CA HIS A 333 -20.73 -38.52 -18.69
C HIS A 333 -20.47 -40.01 -18.94
N GLY A 334 -21.54 -40.83 -18.80
CA GLY A 334 -21.69 -42.16 -19.38
C GLY A 334 -22.24 -42.05 -20.80
#